data_0eda32617e756e408066d5c9e60aa9a0
#
_entry.id   0eda32617e756e408066d5c9e60aa9a0
#
_cell.length_a   1.000
_cell.length_b   1.000
_cell.length_c   1.000
_cell.angle_alpha   90.00
_cell.angle_beta   90.00
_cell.angle_gamma   90.00
#
_symmetry.space_group_name_H-M   'P 1'
#
loop_
_entity.id
_entity.type
_entity.pdbx_description
1 polymer ?
#
loop_
_entity_poly.entity_id
_entity_poly.type
_entity_poly.pdbx_seq_one_letter_code
_entity_poly.pdbx_strand_id
1 'polypeptide(L)'
;MDIIYNICFITRKKFDEVEVLMLFRQKNPNKHKWNGIGGKIEQGETIDESMEREIFEETGLKVRGMTFRGIVTWNQTGGMYVYRAEDAGGGLSACDEGELAWKPYQWVMEASDVVSNIKYYLKDILQDEPPQEFVCTYENEQLISVKKKPLPDWAKELTFN
;
A
#
# COMPACT_ATOMS: atom_id res chain seq x y z
N MET A 1 9.08 13.52 12.05
CA MET A 1 7.97 13.10 11.19
C MET A 1 7.37 11.81 11.74
N ASP A 2 6.07 11.81 12.01
CA ASP A 2 5.38 10.62 12.48
C ASP A 2 4.58 10.01 11.32
N ILE A 3 4.83 8.73 11.06
CA ILE A 3 4.07 7.99 10.06
C ILE A 3 2.88 7.35 10.77
N ILE A 4 1.68 7.71 10.34
CA ILE A 4 0.44 7.23 10.97
C ILE A 4 -0.44 6.40 10.03
N TYR A 5 0.03 6.15 8.82
CA TYR A 5 -0.71 5.37 7.81
C TYR A 5 0.04 4.12 7.41
N ASN A 6 -0.70 3.13 6.98
CA ASN A 6 -0.16 1.93 6.34
C ASN A 6 -0.94 1.60 5.09
N ILE A 7 -0.34 0.79 4.22
CA ILE A 7 -0.96 0.31 2.99
C ILE A 7 -0.41 -1.07 2.65
N CYS A 8 -1.26 -1.94 2.13
CA CYS A 8 -0.86 -3.25 1.67
C CYS A 8 -1.31 -3.47 0.23
N PHE A 9 -0.42 -4.03 -0.57
CA PHE A 9 -0.76 -4.49 -1.92
C PHE A 9 -0.88 -6.01 -1.86
N ILE A 10 -2.11 -6.50 -1.97
CA ILE A 10 -2.44 -7.92 -1.91
C ILE A 10 -2.44 -8.45 -3.34
N THR A 11 -1.68 -9.51 -3.58
CA THR A 11 -1.56 -10.09 -4.92
C THR A 11 -2.14 -11.50 -4.98
N ARG A 12 -2.49 -11.90 -6.19
CA ARG A 12 -2.81 -13.28 -6.52
C ARG A 12 -2.33 -13.57 -7.94
N LYS A 13 -2.11 -14.83 -8.26
CA LYS A 13 -1.84 -15.25 -9.64
C LYS A 13 -3.11 -15.82 -10.25
N LYS A 14 -3.43 -15.37 -11.48
CA LYS A 14 -4.52 -15.91 -12.26
C LYS A 14 -4.01 -16.11 -13.68
N PHE A 15 -4.02 -17.36 -14.15
CA PHE A 15 -3.47 -17.72 -15.47
C PHE A 15 -2.06 -17.18 -15.69
N ASP A 16 -1.17 -17.36 -14.69
CA ASP A 16 0.21 -16.88 -14.67
C ASP A 16 0.37 -15.35 -14.67
N GLU A 17 -0.71 -14.60 -14.59
CA GLU A 17 -0.65 -13.15 -14.43
C GLU A 17 -0.80 -12.76 -12.96
N VAL A 18 -0.02 -11.77 -12.54
CA VAL A 18 -0.16 -11.17 -11.20
C VAL A 18 -1.29 -10.16 -11.24
N GLU A 19 -2.25 -10.35 -10.35
CA GLU A 19 -3.29 -9.36 -10.10
C GLU A 19 -3.09 -8.74 -8.73
N VAL A 20 -3.46 -7.47 -8.61
CA VAL A 20 -3.35 -6.69 -7.37
C VAL A 20 -4.75 -6.26 -6.97
N LEU A 21 -5.07 -6.45 -5.69
CA LEU A 21 -6.35 -6.00 -5.16
C LEU A 21 -6.32 -4.48 -4.97
N MET A 22 -7.21 -3.79 -5.67
CA MET A 22 -7.29 -2.34 -5.62
C MET A 22 -8.64 -1.88 -5.11
N LEU A 23 -8.64 -0.76 -4.40
CA LEU A 23 -9.84 -0.12 -3.87
C LEU A 23 -10.06 1.20 -4.63
N PHE A 24 -11.21 1.32 -5.29
CA PHE A 24 -11.64 2.58 -5.91
C PHE A 24 -12.33 3.42 -4.84
N ARG A 25 -11.64 4.44 -4.36
CA ARG A 25 -12.08 5.20 -3.20
C ARG A 25 -13.26 6.11 -3.51
N GLN A 26 -14.25 6.10 -2.62
CA GLN A 26 -15.41 7.02 -2.67
C GLN A 26 -15.31 8.15 -1.66
N LYS A 27 -14.23 8.17 -0.85
CA LYS A 27 -13.99 9.15 0.20
C LYS A 27 -12.60 9.78 0.05
N ASN A 28 -12.45 11.01 0.52
CA ASN A 28 -11.13 11.64 0.62
C ASN A 28 -10.30 10.97 1.73
N PRO A 29 -8.98 10.93 1.66
CA PRO A 29 -8.16 11.38 0.51
C PRO A 29 -8.26 10.43 -0.68
N ASN A 30 -7.83 10.91 -1.84
CA ASN A 30 -7.78 10.11 -3.07
C ASN A 30 -9.14 9.65 -3.59
N LYS A 31 -10.19 10.42 -3.35
CA LYS A 31 -11.53 10.14 -3.87
C LYS A 31 -11.49 9.98 -5.39
N HIS A 32 -12.17 8.94 -5.88
CA HIS A 32 -12.23 8.55 -7.31
C HIS A 32 -10.87 8.13 -7.88
N LYS A 33 -10.01 7.56 -7.03
CA LYS A 33 -8.75 6.95 -7.45
C LYS A 33 -8.63 5.55 -6.88
N TRP A 34 -7.94 4.70 -7.63
CA TRP A 34 -7.59 3.35 -7.19
C TRP A 34 -6.36 3.39 -6.30
N ASN A 35 -6.43 2.71 -5.17
CA ASN A 35 -5.34 2.63 -4.20
C ASN A 35 -5.22 1.20 -3.65
N GLY A 36 -4.12 0.92 -2.94
CA GLY A 36 -4.00 -0.31 -2.16
C GLY A 36 -4.90 -0.28 -0.92
N ILE A 37 -4.83 -1.32 -0.13
CA ILE A 37 -5.66 -1.49 1.07
C ILE A 37 -4.91 -0.92 2.27
N GLY A 38 -5.53 -0.03 3.01
CA GLY A 38 -4.87 0.51 4.19
C GLY A 38 -5.67 1.60 4.87
N GLY A 39 -5.06 2.20 5.86
CA GLY A 39 -5.70 3.24 6.62
C GLY A 39 -4.80 3.78 7.71
N LYS A 40 -5.42 4.37 8.71
CA LYS A 40 -4.73 5.00 9.82
C LYS A 40 -4.45 3.99 10.93
N ILE A 41 -3.22 4.01 11.44
CA ILE A 41 -2.84 3.19 12.60
C ILE A 41 -3.53 3.77 13.83
N GLU A 42 -4.25 2.91 14.56
CA GLU A 42 -4.97 3.32 15.76
C GLU A 42 -4.08 3.23 16.99
N GLN A 43 -4.41 4.03 18.00
CA GLN A 43 -3.68 4.05 19.24
C GLN A 43 -3.69 2.66 19.89
N GLY A 44 -2.54 2.20 20.36
CA GLY A 44 -2.40 0.90 21.00
C GLY A 44 -2.12 -0.26 20.07
N GLU A 45 -2.19 -0.02 18.75
CA GLU A 45 -1.84 -1.05 17.76
C GLU A 45 -0.36 -1.00 17.40
N THR A 46 0.23 -2.17 17.16
CA THR A 46 1.49 -2.23 16.43
C THR A 46 1.21 -1.95 14.96
N ILE A 47 2.27 -1.68 14.19
CA ILE A 47 2.12 -1.44 12.74
C ILE A 47 1.55 -2.67 12.05
N ASP A 48 2.06 -3.87 12.38
CA ASP A 48 1.56 -5.12 11.81
C ASP A 48 0.11 -5.40 12.19
N GLU A 49 -0.25 -5.19 13.47
CA GLU A 49 -1.64 -5.37 13.93
C GLU A 49 -2.61 -4.46 13.19
N SER A 50 -2.21 -3.21 12.98
CA SER A 50 -3.00 -2.25 12.23
C SER A 50 -3.21 -2.71 10.79
N MET A 51 -2.16 -3.23 10.15
CA MET A 51 -2.26 -3.70 8.77
C MET A 51 -3.20 -4.91 8.67
N GLU A 52 -3.06 -5.86 9.58
CA GLU A 52 -3.95 -7.04 9.62
C GLU A 52 -5.42 -6.62 9.80
N ARG A 53 -5.68 -5.70 10.72
CA ARG A 53 -7.02 -5.20 10.98
C ARG A 53 -7.63 -4.54 9.75
N GLU A 54 -6.88 -3.64 9.09
CA GLU A 54 -7.36 -2.95 7.89
C GLU A 54 -7.66 -3.92 6.75
N ILE A 55 -6.80 -4.90 6.53
CA ILE A 55 -7.04 -5.92 5.50
C ILE A 55 -8.34 -6.66 5.78
N PHE A 56 -8.54 -7.11 7.01
CA PHE A 56 -9.76 -7.84 7.38
C PHE A 56 -11.01 -6.98 7.26
N GLU A 57 -10.97 -5.75 7.79
CA GLU A 57 -12.12 -4.85 7.77
C GLU A 57 -12.52 -4.43 6.36
N GLU A 58 -11.53 -4.16 5.52
CA GLU A 58 -11.81 -3.65 4.18
C GLU A 58 -12.09 -4.74 3.15
N THR A 59 -11.50 -5.92 3.30
CA THR A 59 -11.57 -6.93 2.24
C THR A 59 -12.26 -8.23 2.65
N GLY A 60 -12.24 -8.59 3.93
CA GLY A 60 -12.69 -9.90 4.39
C GLY A 60 -11.79 -11.05 4.00
N LEU A 61 -10.69 -10.80 3.31
CA LEU A 61 -9.78 -11.84 2.86
C LEU A 61 -8.88 -12.36 3.97
N LYS A 62 -8.49 -13.61 3.82
CA LYS A 62 -7.32 -14.16 4.50
C LYS A 62 -6.12 -13.92 3.61
N VAL A 63 -5.01 -13.53 4.22
CA VAL A 63 -3.75 -13.29 3.50
C VAL A 63 -2.64 -14.10 4.12
N ARG A 64 -1.60 -14.34 3.32
CA ARG A 64 -0.37 -15.00 3.76
C ARG A 64 0.81 -14.17 3.32
N GLY A 65 1.96 -14.35 4.00
CA GLY A 65 3.18 -13.67 3.64
C GLY A 65 3.11 -12.16 3.78
N MET A 66 2.27 -11.65 4.70
CA MET A 66 2.22 -10.22 4.97
C MET A 66 3.58 -9.75 5.46
N THR A 67 4.23 -8.88 4.69
CA THR A 67 5.62 -8.50 4.91
C THR A 67 5.78 -7.00 4.70
N PHE A 68 6.48 -6.35 5.64
CA PHE A 68 6.88 -4.95 5.48
C PHE A 68 7.88 -4.83 4.33
N ARG A 69 7.63 -3.88 3.42
CA ARG A 69 8.43 -3.73 2.21
C ARG A 69 9.05 -2.34 2.03
N GLY A 70 8.76 -1.41 2.91
CA GLY A 70 9.34 -0.08 2.84
C GLY A 70 8.44 1.01 3.36
N ILE A 71 8.88 2.24 3.21
CA ILE A 71 8.09 3.42 3.57
C ILE A 71 7.99 4.34 2.35
N VAL A 72 6.86 4.99 2.22
CA VAL A 72 6.66 6.05 1.24
C VAL A 72 6.47 7.34 2.03
N THR A 73 7.28 8.35 1.74
CA THR A 73 7.21 9.62 2.43
C THR A 73 6.93 10.75 1.44
N TRP A 74 6.30 11.82 1.91
CA TRP A 74 5.97 12.97 1.07
C TRP A 74 6.30 14.27 1.76
N ASN A 75 7.10 15.10 1.09
CA ASN A 75 7.46 16.46 1.51
C ASN A 75 7.97 16.56 2.96
N GLN A 76 8.52 15.48 3.50
CA GLN A 76 8.98 15.41 4.88
C GLN A 76 7.91 15.72 5.93
N THR A 77 6.63 15.67 5.55
CA THR A 77 5.50 15.96 6.43
C THR A 77 4.70 14.74 6.83
N GLY A 78 4.81 13.66 6.07
CA GLY A 78 4.06 12.46 6.35
C GLY A 78 4.57 11.27 5.56
N GLY A 79 3.91 10.15 5.72
CA GLY A 79 4.28 8.93 5.03
C GLY A 79 3.37 7.78 5.39
N MET A 80 3.73 6.61 4.86
CA MET A 80 3.03 5.37 5.15
C MET A 80 3.99 4.20 5.14
N TYR A 81 3.68 3.19 5.96
CA TYR A 81 4.36 1.90 5.92
C TYR A 81 3.74 1.06 4.82
N VAL A 82 4.56 0.45 3.99
CA VAL A 82 4.10 -0.31 2.82
C VAL A 82 4.35 -1.79 3.03
N TYR A 83 3.29 -2.58 2.84
CA TYR A 83 3.32 -4.04 2.96
C TYR A 83 2.92 -4.68 1.65
N ARG A 84 3.32 -5.93 1.49
CA ARG A 84 2.75 -6.83 0.49
C ARG A 84 2.20 -8.07 1.18
N ALA A 85 1.23 -8.72 0.56
CA ALA A 85 0.68 -9.98 1.01
C ALA A 85 0.10 -10.73 -0.19
N GLU A 86 -0.15 -12.02 0.00
CA GLU A 86 -0.79 -12.85 -1.02
C GLU A 86 -2.17 -13.28 -0.55
N ASP A 87 -3.10 -13.40 -1.49
CA ASP A 87 -4.42 -13.95 -1.23
C ASP A 87 -4.30 -15.40 -0.74
N ALA A 88 -4.91 -15.68 0.41
CA ALA A 88 -4.93 -17.04 0.99
C ALA A 88 -6.35 -17.60 1.09
N GLY A 89 -7.32 -16.94 0.46
CA GLY A 89 -8.69 -17.41 0.40
C GLY A 89 -9.69 -16.47 1.05
N GLY A 90 -10.93 -16.91 1.09
CA GLY A 90 -12.05 -16.08 1.50
C GLY A 90 -12.65 -15.32 0.32
N GLY A 91 -13.84 -14.80 0.52
CA GLY A 91 -14.49 -13.96 -0.47
C GLY A 91 -14.35 -12.50 -0.11
N LEU A 92 -14.32 -11.64 -1.12
CA LEU A 92 -14.31 -10.20 -0.88
C LEU A 92 -15.60 -9.77 -0.18
N SER A 93 -15.46 -8.98 0.87
CA SER A 93 -16.59 -8.34 1.57
C SER A 93 -16.89 -7.00 0.94
N ALA A 94 -18.12 -6.51 1.14
CA ALA A 94 -18.44 -5.13 0.79
C ALA A 94 -17.59 -4.17 1.63
N CYS A 95 -17.13 -3.10 1.01
CA CYS A 95 -16.29 -2.10 1.66
C CYS A 95 -16.99 -0.74 1.62
N ASP A 96 -17.10 -0.08 2.79
CA ASP A 96 -17.76 1.22 2.90
C ASP A 96 -16.95 2.35 2.27
N GLU A 97 -15.65 2.13 2.03
CA GLU A 97 -14.76 3.15 1.49
C GLU A 97 -14.73 3.18 -0.03
N GLY A 98 -15.30 2.17 -0.69
CA GLY A 98 -15.33 2.12 -2.13
C GLY A 98 -15.49 0.72 -2.69
N GLU A 99 -15.17 0.58 -3.97
CA GLU A 99 -15.28 -0.67 -4.71
C GLU A 99 -13.95 -1.40 -4.76
N LEU A 100 -13.96 -2.70 -4.45
CA LEU A 100 -12.79 -3.57 -4.54
C LEU A 100 -12.78 -4.30 -5.89
N ALA A 101 -11.61 -4.37 -6.52
CA ALA A 101 -11.43 -5.15 -7.74
C ALA A 101 -10.01 -5.67 -7.86
N TRP A 102 -9.88 -6.89 -8.36
CA TRP A 102 -8.59 -7.44 -8.75
C TRP A 102 -8.22 -6.87 -10.13
N LYS A 103 -7.06 -6.24 -10.20
CA LYS A 103 -6.58 -5.61 -11.43
C LYS A 103 -5.25 -6.24 -11.86
N PRO A 104 -5.05 -6.48 -13.18
CA PRO A 104 -3.74 -6.92 -13.65
C PRO A 104 -2.64 -5.92 -13.23
N TYR A 105 -1.49 -6.43 -12.88
CA TYR A 105 -0.35 -5.59 -12.49
C TYR A 105 -0.08 -4.49 -13.52
N GLN A 106 -0.06 -4.85 -14.80
CA GLN A 106 0.22 -3.89 -15.87
C GLN A 106 -0.84 -2.78 -15.94
N TRP A 107 -2.10 -3.14 -15.71
CA TRP A 107 -3.17 -2.14 -15.63
C TRP A 107 -2.92 -1.12 -14.51
N VAL A 108 -2.49 -1.60 -13.34
CA VAL A 108 -2.20 -0.72 -12.19
C VAL A 108 -1.08 0.26 -12.53
N MET A 109 -0.08 -0.19 -13.29
CA MET A 109 1.06 0.64 -13.67
C MET A 109 0.72 1.70 -14.73
N GLU A 110 -0.33 1.51 -15.51
CA GLU A 110 -0.66 2.35 -16.67
C GLU A 110 -1.91 3.22 -16.51
N ALA A 111 -2.86 2.81 -15.67
CA ALA A 111 -4.14 3.52 -15.56
C ALA A 111 -3.98 4.91 -14.97
N SER A 112 -4.68 5.89 -15.54
CA SER A 112 -4.57 7.29 -15.14
C SER A 112 -5.28 7.61 -13.82
N ASP A 113 -6.23 6.77 -13.41
CA ASP A 113 -7.00 6.96 -12.17
C ASP A 113 -6.47 6.14 -10.98
N VAL A 114 -5.24 5.64 -11.08
CA VAL A 114 -4.50 5.05 -9.96
C VAL A 114 -3.74 6.17 -9.25
N VAL A 115 -3.66 6.11 -7.92
CA VAL A 115 -2.88 7.07 -7.13
C VAL A 115 -1.48 7.22 -7.74
N SER A 116 -1.07 8.45 -8.00
CA SER A 116 0.04 8.77 -8.92
C SER A 116 1.40 8.22 -8.52
N ASN A 117 1.66 8.01 -7.22
CA ASN A 117 2.97 7.54 -6.78
C ASN A 117 3.14 6.01 -6.87
N ILE A 118 2.06 5.25 -7.00
CA ILE A 118 2.10 3.77 -6.96
C ILE A 118 3.01 3.20 -8.05
N LYS A 119 2.94 3.70 -9.26
CA LYS A 119 3.75 3.19 -10.37
C LYS A 119 5.26 3.35 -10.17
N TYR A 120 5.68 4.18 -9.21
CA TYR A 120 7.10 4.42 -8.95
C TYR A 120 7.69 3.49 -7.89
N TYR A 121 6.86 2.78 -7.12
CA TYR A 121 7.37 1.89 -6.07
C TYR A 121 6.78 0.47 -6.09
N LEU A 122 5.66 0.23 -6.78
CA LEU A 122 4.97 -1.05 -6.71
C LEU A 122 5.86 -2.22 -7.14
N LYS A 123 6.63 -2.05 -8.21
CA LYS A 123 7.54 -3.09 -8.69
C LYS A 123 8.54 -3.50 -7.59
N ASP A 124 9.12 -2.51 -6.92
CA ASP A 124 10.15 -2.76 -5.91
C ASP A 124 9.56 -3.48 -4.69
N ILE A 125 8.38 -3.10 -4.25
CA ILE A 125 7.79 -3.74 -3.07
C ILE A 125 7.30 -5.16 -3.35
N LEU A 126 7.00 -5.50 -4.60
CA LEU A 126 6.59 -6.85 -4.98
C LEU A 126 7.77 -7.79 -5.26
N GLN A 127 8.99 -7.26 -5.33
CA GLN A 127 10.21 -8.05 -5.48
C GLN A 127 10.86 -8.33 -4.13
N ASP A 128 11.79 -9.29 -4.10
CA ASP A 128 12.50 -9.67 -2.88
C ASP A 128 13.74 -8.79 -2.65
N GLU A 129 13.55 -7.48 -2.77
CA GLU A 129 14.58 -6.50 -2.50
C GLU A 129 14.52 -6.04 -1.02
N PRO A 130 15.62 -5.59 -0.43
CA PRO A 130 15.56 -5.00 0.90
C PRO A 130 14.60 -3.82 0.94
N PRO A 131 13.84 -3.64 2.05
CA PRO A 131 12.97 -2.47 2.16
C PRO A 131 13.71 -1.15 2.02
N GLN A 132 13.07 -0.20 1.36
CA GLN A 132 13.64 1.12 1.06
C GLN A 132 12.68 2.23 1.43
N GLU A 133 13.18 3.45 1.41
CA GLU A 133 12.35 4.64 1.47
C GLU A 133 12.12 5.19 0.06
N PHE A 134 10.86 5.45 -0.27
CA PHE A 134 10.46 6.10 -1.54
C PHE A 134 10.04 7.52 -1.19
N VAL A 135 10.90 8.48 -1.51
CA VAL A 135 10.71 9.89 -1.15
C VAL A 135 9.98 10.60 -2.27
N CYS A 136 8.73 10.96 -2.01
CA CYS A 136 7.89 11.68 -2.97
C CYS A 136 7.96 13.17 -2.71
N THR A 137 8.15 13.94 -3.75
CA THR A 137 8.11 15.41 -3.68
C THR A 137 6.90 15.89 -4.47
N TYR A 138 6.04 16.67 -3.81
CA TYR A 138 4.85 17.27 -4.40
C TYR A 138 4.97 18.78 -4.39
N GLU A 139 4.52 19.41 -5.47
CA GLU A 139 4.36 20.86 -5.57
C GLU A 139 2.96 21.13 -6.13
N ASN A 140 2.18 21.97 -5.44
CA ASN A 140 0.81 22.30 -5.86
C ASN A 140 -0.04 21.04 -6.11
N GLU A 141 0.09 20.06 -5.22
CA GLU A 141 -0.61 18.77 -5.27
C GLU A 141 -0.19 17.88 -6.46
N GLN A 142 0.87 18.26 -7.18
CA GLN A 142 1.41 17.45 -8.27
C GLN A 142 2.68 16.74 -7.86
N LEU A 143 2.78 15.47 -8.22
CA LEU A 143 3.97 14.68 -7.96
C LEU A 143 5.09 15.11 -8.91
N ILE A 144 6.17 15.63 -8.33
CA ILE A 144 7.32 16.12 -9.08
C ILE A 144 8.39 15.04 -9.23
N SER A 145 8.68 14.30 -8.17
CA SER A 145 9.71 13.26 -8.21
C SER A 145 9.47 12.20 -7.15
N VAL A 146 10.01 11.00 -7.41
CA VAL A 146 10.10 9.92 -6.44
C VAL A 146 11.55 9.44 -6.44
N LYS A 147 12.21 9.51 -5.29
CA LYS A 147 13.61 9.08 -5.14
C LYS A 147 13.67 7.89 -4.20
N LYS A 148 14.44 6.88 -4.57
CA LYS A 148 14.69 5.71 -3.73
C LYS A 148 15.89 5.97 -2.84
N LYS A 149 15.75 5.68 -1.54
CA LYS A 149 16.82 5.79 -0.57
C LYS A 149 16.81 4.56 0.33
N PRO A 150 17.95 4.22 0.96
CA PRO A 150 17.93 3.22 2.02
C PRO A 150 16.98 3.64 3.13
N LEU A 151 16.43 2.66 3.89
CA LEU A 151 15.61 2.99 5.05
C LEU A 151 16.41 3.89 6.00
N PRO A 152 15.77 4.93 6.56
CA PRO A 152 16.43 5.73 7.60
C PRO A 152 16.66 4.89 8.84
N ASP A 153 17.64 5.28 9.67
CA ASP A 153 18.03 4.50 10.84
C ASP A 153 16.87 4.25 11.80
N TRP A 154 16.00 5.24 12.01
CA TRP A 154 14.84 5.05 12.90
C TRP A 154 13.88 3.96 12.40
N ALA A 155 13.77 3.76 11.09
CA ALA A 155 12.91 2.73 10.52
C ALA A 155 13.53 1.33 10.62
N LYS A 156 14.87 1.26 10.65
CA LYS A 156 15.58 -0.02 10.83
C LYS A 156 15.42 -0.59 12.23
N GLU A 157 15.11 0.27 13.20
CA GLU A 157 14.91 -0.13 14.59
C GLU A 157 13.50 -0.65 14.87
N LEU A 158 12.58 -0.48 13.93
CA LEU A 158 11.22 -0.99 14.07
C LEU A 158 11.22 -2.52 13.99
N THR A 159 10.39 -3.13 14.83
CA THR A 159 10.22 -4.59 14.84
C THR A 159 8.98 -4.94 14.01
N PHE A 160 9.18 -5.77 13.00
CA PHE A 160 8.11 -6.31 12.17
C PHE A 160 8.07 -7.82 12.33
N ASN A 161 6.85 -8.36 12.45
CA ASN A 161 6.64 -9.79 12.63
C ASN A 161 6.74 -10.58 11.34
#